data_4f361e5d5b6652f318871a12335daa21
#
_entry.id   4f361e5d5b6652f318871a12335daa21
#
_cell.length_a   1.000
_cell.length_b   1.000
_cell.length_c   1.000
_cell.angle_alpha   90.00
_cell.angle_beta   90.00
_cell.angle_gamma   90.00
#
_symmetry.space_group_name_H-M   'P 1'
#
loop_
_entity.id
_entity.type
_entity.pdbx_description
1 polymer ?
#
loop_
_entity_poly.entity_id
_entity_poly.type
_entity_poly.pdbx_seq_one_letter_code
_entity_poly.pdbx_strand_id
1 'polypeptide(L)'
;MRRTYLLFLFTLILVTACGQGKQKESAITKNKNEIMDYNTLTHEEERVIIHKGTERPFTGEYLNNKVVGTYYCKRCDAPLYHSEDKFESDCGWPSFDDEIEGAVKRIRDADGRRTEIICNNCGAHLGHVFLGEGFTPKQTRHCVNSISLKFVPEKKEGLTTAYFASGCFWGTEYFFMKAPGVKQTSVGFMGGHVDNPTYEQVCQKNTGHLETTEVVFDTAETSYEEMVKLFFETHDFTQTNGQGPDIGPQYLSCIFYSDPAEKAIAQKYIDILTEKGYRVATMLKPASTFWKAEDYHQQYYEYKGTLPYCHKYTKIF
;
A
#
# COMPACT_ATOMS: atom_id res chain seq x y z
N MET A 1 -28.21 85.72 16.57
CA MET A 1 -28.49 86.54 15.38
C MET A 1 -28.44 85.72 14.14
N ARG A 2 -29.50 85.80 13.30
CA ARG A 2 -29.67 85.30 11.92
C ARG A 2 -29.60 83.80 11.73
N ARG A 3 -30.69 83.01 11.66
CA ARG A 3 -31.74 82.94 10.63
C ARG A 3 -31.16 82.78 9.19
N THR A 4 -31.31 81.61 8.60
CA THR A 4 -32.00 81.55 7.28
C THR A 4 -32.45 80.13 6.98
N TYR A 5 -33.62 80.04 6.46
CA TYR A 5 -34.48 78.92 6.02
C TYR A 5 -34.10 78.45 4.61
N LEU A 6 -34.56 77.30 4.26
CA LEU A 6 -35.23 76.90 3.02
C LEU A 6 -34.65 75.55 2.52
N LEU A 7 -35.34 74.70 1.91
CA LEU A 7 -36.70 74.42 1.51
C LEU A 7 -36.84 72.92 1.18
N PHE A 8 -38.03 72.46 1.29
CA PHE A 8 -38.51 71.12 0.90
C PHE A 8 -38.27 70.77 -0.56
N LEU A 9 -38.04 69.50 -0.83
CA LEU A 9 -38.62 68.84 -2.02
C LEU A 9 -38.96 67.39 -1.69
N PHE A 10 -40.27 67.19 -1.66
CA PHE A 10 -40.89 65.86 -1.69
C PHE A 10 -40.78 65.29 -3.11
N THR A 11 -40.23 64.10 -3.26
CA THR A 11 -40.50 63.28 -4.44
C THR A 11 -41.03 61.96 -3.99
N LEU A 12 -42.30 61.79 -4.30
CA LEU A 12 -43.10 60.55 -4.25
C LEU A 12 -42.63 59.60 -5.31
N ILE A 13 -42.13 58.41 -4.99
CA ILE A 13 -41.95 57.34 -5.97
C ILE A 13 -42.69 56.12 -5.51
N LEU A 14 -43.51 55.66 -6.42
CA LEU A 14 -44.46 54.56 -6.37
C LEU A 14 -43.85 53.23 -5.91
N VAL A 15 -44.61 52.56 -5.06
CA VAL A 15 -44.53 51.15 -4.77
C VAL A 15 -45.00 50.34 -6.00
N THR A 16 -44.11 49.59 -6.63
CA THR A 16 -44.50 48.51 -7.49
C THR A 16 -44.16 47.18 -6.82
N ALA A 17 -45.17 46.52 -6.36
CA ALA A 17 -45.08 45.13 -5.92
C ALA A 17 -44.73 44.24 -7.13
N CYS A 18 -43.63 43.53 -7.05
CA CYS A 18 -43.33 42.46 -8.01
C CYS A 18 -43.04 41.15 -7.27
N GLY A 19 -43.77 40.17 -7.67
CA GLY A 19 -44.03 38.86 -7.10
C GLY A 19 -42.83 38.03 -6.67
N GLN A 20 -43.04 37.31 -5.61
CA GLN A 20 -42.22 36.16 -5.16
C GLN A 20 -42.22 35.08 -6.25
N GLY A 21 -41.17 35.03 -7.03
CA GLY A 21 -40.83 33.86 -7.85
C GLY A 21 -40.26 32.78 -6.94
N LYS A 22 -41.04 31.76 -6.64
CA LYS A 22 -40.56 30.50 -6.13
C LYS A 22 -39.52 29.91 -7.10
N GLN A 23 -38.25 29.97 -6.76
CA GLN A 23 -37.24 29.11 -7.42
C GLN A 23 -37.62 27.65 -7.12
N LYS A 24 -38.09 26.96 -8.14
CA LYS A 24 -38.14 25.51 -8.18
C LYS A 24 -36.69 25.03 -8.18
N GLU A 25 -36.23 24.41 -7.07
CA GLU A 25 -35.11 23.48 -7.11
C GLU A 25 -35.42 22.41 -8.17
N SER A 26 -34.70 22.48 -9.28
CA SER A 26 -34.69 21.41 -10.24
C SER A 26 -33.93 20.24 -9.61
N ALA A 27 -34.65 19.23 -9.17
CA ALA A 27 -34.08 17.92 -8.89
C ALA A 27 -33.32 17.47 -10.13
N ILE A 28 -32.00 17.49 -10.05
CA ILE A 28 -31.12 16.86 -11.05
C ILE A 28 -31.37 15.37 -10.94
N THR A 29 -32.21 14.86 -11.78
CA THR A 29 -32.33 13.43 -12.09
C THR A 29 -30.96 13.01 -12.66
N LYS A 30 -30.12 12.37 -11.82
CA LYS A 30 -28.92 11.70 -12.31
C LYS A 30 -29.34 10.69 -13.38
N ASN A 31 -28.99 11.00 -14.61
CA ASN A 31 -29.12 10.09 -15.73
C ASN A 31 -28.30 8.83 -15.42
N LYS A 32 -29.01 7.68 -15.38
CA LYS A 32 -28.47 6.35 -15.04
C LYS A 32 -27.66 5.70 -16.18
N ASN A 33 -27.09 6.50 -17.08
CA ASN A 33 -26.24 6.07 -18.19
C ASN A 33 -24.87 6.73 -18.15
N GLU A 34 -24.23 6.76 -16.99
CA GLU A 34 -22.76 6.82 -16.98
C GLU A 34 -22.27 5.47 -17.47
N ILE A 35 -21.56 5.45 -18.59
CA ILE A 35 -20.81 4.28 -19.07
C ILE A 35 -19.80 4.01 -17.97
N MET A 36 -20.07 2.99 -17.11
CA MET A 36 -19.11 2.59 -16.09
C MET A 36 -17.92 1.99 -16.80
N ASP A 37 -16.76 2.61 -16.64
CA ASP A 37 -15.49 2.09 -17.13
C ASP A 37 -15.09 0.93 -16.21
N TYR A 38 -15.14 -0.29 -16.73
CA TYR A 38 -14.79 -1.50 -16.00
C TYR A 38 -13.34 -1.88 -16.27
N ASN A 39 -12.68 -2.41 -15.27
CA ASN A 39 -11.34 -2.97 -15.43
C ASN A 39 -11.34 -4.09 -16.47
N THR A 40 -10.28 -4.15 -17.28
CA THR A 40 -10.07 -5.27 -18.20
C THR A 40 -9.81 -6.53 -17.39
N LEU A 41 -10.56 -7.57 -17.67
CA LEU A 41 -10.45 -8.88 -17.01
C LEU A 41 -9.70 -9.86 -17.91
N THR A 42 -8.93 -10.74 -17.31
CA THR A 42 -8.38 -11.92 -17.98
C THR A 42 -9.50 -12.94 -18.26
N HIS A 43 -9.27 -13.90 -19.12
CA HIS A 43 -10.25 -14.95 -19.45
C HIS A 43 -10.69 -15.74 -18.20
N GLU A 44 -9.76 -16.02 -17.26
CA GLU A 44 -10.09 -16.73 -16.02
C GLU A 44 -10.89 -15.85 -15.05
N GLU A 45 -10.58 -14.56 -14.95
CA GLU A 45 -11.37 -13.59 -14.19
C GLU A 45 -12.78 -13.46 -14.76
N GLU A 46 -12.95 -13.39 -16.10
CA GLU A 46 -14.26 -13.36 -16.74
C GLU A 46 -15.08 -14.62 -16.42
N ARG A 47 -14.44 -15.80 -16.48
CA ARG A 47 -15.10 -17.07 -16.16
C ARG A 47 -15.73 -17.06 -14.76
N VAL A 48 -15.05 -16.45 -13.78
CA VAL A 48 -15.56 -16.41 -12.40
C VAL A 48 -16.48 -15.19 -12.20
N ILE A 49 -16.01 -13.99 -12.57
CA ILE A 49 -16.66 -12.72 -12.21
C ILE A 49 -17.92 -12.47 -13.03
N ILE A 50 -17.91 -12.81 -14.33
CA ILE A 50 -19.01 -12.57 -15.26
C ILE A 50 -19.90 -13.81 -15.43
N HIS A 51 -19.26 -14.96 -15.64
CA HIS A 51 -19.97 -16.22 -15.92
C HIS A 51 -20.26 -17.05 -14.67
N LYS A 52 -20.08 -16.48 -13.46
CA LYS A 52 -20.43 -17.07 -12.17
C LYS A 52 -19.74 -18.41 -11.88
N GLY A 53 -18.52 -18.55 -12.38
CA GLY A 53 -17.68 -19.71 -12.07
C GLY A 53 -17.20 -19.67 -10.62
N THR A 54 -16.52 -20.73 -10.22
CA THR A 54 -15.86 -20.82 -8.91
C THR A 54 -14.37 -21.02 -9.13
N GLU A 55 -13.57 -20.27 -8.39
CA GLU A 55 -12.12 -20.47 -8.30
C GLU A 55 -11.80 -21.80 -7.63
N ARG A 56 -10.68 -22.44 -8.00
CA ARG A 56 -10.28 -23.70 -7.39
C ARG A 56 -9.98 -23.49 -5.88
N PRO A 57 -10.46 -24.37 -4.98
CA PRO A 57 -10.20 -24.21 -3.55
C PRO A 57 -8.71 -24.25 -3.22
N PHE A 58 -8.29 -23.50 -2.22
CA PHE A 58 -6.91 -23.37 -1.70
C PHE A 58 -5.88 -22.80 -2.68
N THR A 59 -6.32 -22.18 -3.78
CA THR A 59 -5.41 -21.56 -4.77
C THR A 59 -5.49 -20.04 -4.79
N GLY A 60 -6.45 -19.46 -4.09
CA GLY A 60 -6.71 -18.02 -4.16
C GLY A 60 -5.64 -17.17 -3.48
N GLU A 61 -5.20 -16.10 -4.15
CA GLU A 61 -4.15 -15.17 -3.70
C GLU A 61 -4.41 -14.63 -2.28
N TYR A 62 -5.67 -14.35 -1.95
CA TYR A 62 -6.02 -13.71 -0.68
C TYR A 62 -6.48 -14.68 0.41
N LEU A 63 -6.40 -16.00 0.19
CA LEU A 63 -6.80 -17.00 1.18
C LEU A 63 -6.09 -16.77 2.52
N ASN A 64 -4.76 -16.66 2.47
CA ASN A 64 -3.91 -16.50 3.65
C ASN A 64 -3.48 -15.04 3.92
N ASN A 65 -4.07 -14.06 3.22
CA ASN A 65 -3.72 -12.66 3.42
C ASN A 65 -4.21 -12.17 4.78
N LYS A 66 -3.27 -11.67 5.62
CA LYS A 66 -3.51 -11.12 6.99
C LYS A 66 -3.12 -9.63 7.08
N VAL A 67 -2.80 -9.01 5.96
CA VAL A 67 -2.41 -7.60 5.91
C VAL A 67 -3.63 -6.72 6.15
N VAL A 68 -3.47 -5.65 6.95
CA VAL A 68 -4.53 -4.66 7.18
C VAL A 68 -4.78 -3.86 5.90
N GLY A 69 -6.06 -3.74 5.51
CA GLY A 69 -6.44 -3.05 4.29
C GLY A 69 -7.87 -3.33 3.86
N THR A 70 -8.19 -2.94 2.64
CA THR A 70 -9.55 -3.08 2.08
C THR A 70 -9.52 -3.92 0.81
N TYR A 71 -10.51 -4.80 0.69
CA TYR A 71 -10.76 -5.61 -0.50
C TYR A 71 -11.79 -4.91 -1.40
N TYR A 72 -11.41 -4.69 -2.63
CA TYR A 72 -12.20 -4.02 -3.67
C TYR A 72 -12.69 -5.02 -4.72
N CYS A 73 -13.75 -4.67 -5.40
CA CYS A 73 -14.23 -5.43 -6.55
C CYS A 73 -13.21 -5.39 -7.70
N LYS A 74 -12.77 -6.54 -8.18
CA LYS A 74 -11.81 -6.64 -9.30
C LYS A 74 -12.31 -5.96 -10.57
N ARG A 75 -13.63 -5.97 -10.81
CA ARG A 75 -14.24 -5.43 -12.02
C ARG A 75 -14.42 -3.91 -12.02
N CYS A 76 -14.74 -3.29 -10.87
CA CYS A 76 -15.16 -1.88 -10.83
C CYS A 76 -14.51 -1.05 -9.72
N ASP A 77 -13.55 -1.59 -8.99
CA ASP A 77 -12.84 -0.95 -7.87
C ASP A 77 -13.76 -0.41 -6.74
N ALA A 78 -15.02 -0.89 -6.64
CA ALA A 78 -15.85 -0.56 -5.48
C ALA A 78 -15.34 -1.29 -4.24
N PRO A 79 -15.25 -0.63 -3.06
CA PRO A 79 -14.84 -1.29 -1.81
C PRO A 79 -15.91 -2.30 -1.38
N LEU A 80 -15.49 -3.48 -0.90
CA LEU A 80 -16.37 -4.59 -0.56
C LEU A 80 -16.22 -5.06 0.89
N TYR A 81 -15.00 -5.26 1.36
CA TYR A 81 -14.70 -5.84 2.68
C TYR A 81 -13.49 -5.16 3.32
N HIS A 82 -13.53 -5.05 4.64
CA HIS A 82 -12.33 -4.73 5.43
C HIS A 82 -11.57 -5.99 5.82
N SER A 83 -10.26 -5.89 6.00
CA SER A 83 -9.44 -7.02 6.45
C SER A 83 -9.79 -7.50 7.87
N GLU A 84 -10.33 -6.63 8.71
CA GLU A 84 -10.77 -6.95 10.07
C GLU A 84 -11.97 -7.91 10.12
N ASP A 85 -12.80 -7.92 9.07
CA ASP A 85 -13.92 -8.85 8.94
C ASP A 85 -13.50 -10.22 8.37
N LYS A 86 -12.20 -10.35 7.94
CA LYS A 86 -11.70 -11.60 7.37
C LYS A 86 -11.28 -12.59 8.46
N PHE A 87 -11.69 -13.84 8.31
CA PHE A 87 -11.35 -14.92 9.23
C PHE A 87 -11.00 -16.23 8.51
N GLU A 88 -10.40 -17.17 9.25
CA GLU A 88 -10.05 -18.51 8.74
C GLU A 88 -11.21 -19.47 8.94
N SER A 89 -11.70 -20.09 7.87
CA SER A 89 -12.82 -21.04 7.88
C SER A 89 -12.46 -22.42 7.30
N ASP A 90 -11.22 -22.61 6.86
CA ASP A 90 -10.72 -23.82 6.21
C ASP A 90 -11.55 -24.31 5.00
N CYS A 91 -12.40 -23.44 4.44
CA CYS A 91 -13.26 -23.81 3.31
C CYS A 91 -12.54 -23.76 1.95
N GLY A 92 -11.33 -23.21 1.90
CA GLY A 92 -10.53 -23.10 0.68
C GLY A 92 -10.66 -21.75 -0.05
N TRP A 93 -11.45 -20.81 0.45
CA TRP A 93 -11.64 -19.45 -0.08
C TRP A 93 -11.59 -18.41 1.03
N PRO A 94 -11.21 -17.15 0.73
CA PRO A 94 -11.34 -16.04 1.66
C PRO A 94 -12.73 -15.96 2.27
N SER A 95 -12.81 -15.84 3.59
CA SER A 95 -14.05 -15.77 4.34
C SER A 95 -14.12 -14.46 5.14
N PHE A 96 -15.27 -13.78 5.04
CA PHE A 96 -15.55 -12.54 5.76
C PHE A 96 -16.86 -12.68 6.53
N ASP A 97 -16.92 -12.12 7.73
CA ASP A 97 -18.13 -12.19 8.56
C ASP A 97 -19.02 -10.94 8.45
N ASP A 98 -18.54 -9.90 7.75
CA ASP A 98 -19.30 -8.72 7.41
C ASP A 98 -18.85 -8.16 6.03
N GLU A 99 -19.62 -7.22 5.48
CA GLU A 99 -19.33 -6.43 4.32
C GLU A 99 -19.37 -4.94 4.62
N ILE A 100 -18.71 -4.11 3.82
CA ILE A 100 -18.90 -2.66 3.85
C ILE A 100 -20.36 -2.36 3.52
N GLU A 101 -21.01 -1.54 4.33
CA GLU A 101 -22.46 -1.28 4.25
C GLU A 101 -22.90 -0.93 2.82
N GLY A 102 -23.82 -1.72 2.28
CA GLY A 102 -24.37 -1.54 0.95
C GLY A 102 -23.45 -1.97 -0.20
N ALA A 103 -22.25 -2.53 0.07
CA ALA A 103 -21.31 -2.93 -0.97
C ALA A 103 -21.68 -4.24 -1.66
N VAL A 104 -22.37 -5.13 -0.97
CA VAL A 104 -22.70 -6.48 -1.45
C VAL A 104 -24.21 -6.68 -1.54
N LYS A 105 -24.66 -7.27 -2.62
CA LYS A 105 -26.07 -7.66 -2.81
C LYS A 105 -26.18 -9.18 -2.76
N ARG A 106 -27.20 -9.66 -2.02
CA ARG A 106 -27.51 -11.09 -1.85
C ARG A 106 -28.65 -11.48 -2.80
N ILE A 107 -28.44 -12.54 -3.57
CA ILE A 107 -29.43 -13.06 -4.54
C ILE A 107 -29.56 -14.55 -4.32
N ARG A 108 -30.80 -15.04 -4.17
CA ARG A 108 -31.04 -16.48 -4.04
C ARG A 108 -30.73 -17.18 -5.36
N ASP A 109 -29.92 -18.24 -5.33
CA ASP A 109 -29.63 -19.06 -6.52
C ASP A 109 -30.93 -19.63 -7.11
N ALA A 110 -30.91 -19.92 -8.40
CA ALA A 110 -32.07 -20.48 -9.11
C ALA A 110 -32.49 -21.84 -8.56
N ASP A 111 -31.55 -22.62 -7.98
CA ASP A 111 -31.83 -23.91 -7.34
C ASP A 111 -32.39 -23.77 -5.92
N GLY A 112 -32.42 -22.53 -5.39
CA GLY A 112 -32.95 -22.19 -4.06
C GLY A 112 -32.11 -22.70 -2.88
N ARG A 113 -30.95 -23.31 -3.11
CA ARG A 113 -30.13 -23.94 -2.07
C ARG A 113 -29.12 -22.98 -1.45
N ARG A 114 -28.57 -22.07 -2.23
CA ARG A 114 -27.53 -21.12 -1.78
C ARG A 114 -28.00 -19.68 -2.03
N THR A 115 -27.29 -18.74 -1.42
CA THR A 115 -27.45 -17.31 -1.66
C THR A 115 -26.17 -16.77 -2.25
N GLU A 116 -26.21 -16.41 -3.52
CA GLU A 116 -25.13 -15.74 -4.24
C GLU A 116 -24.90 -14.35 -3.67
N ILE A 117 -23.65 -13.93 -3.60
CA ILE A 117 -23.24 -12.56 -3.30
C ILE A 117 -22.57 -11.95 -4.52
N ILE A 118 -23.02 -10.73 -4.85
CA ILE A 118 -22.50 -9.95 -5.98
C ILE A 118 -22.12 -8.56 -5.53
N CYS A 119 -21.19 -7.92 -6.24
CA CYS A 119 -20.90 -6.50 -6.06
C CYS A 119 -22.16 -5.66 -6.37
N ASN A 120 -22.61 -4.88 -5.40
CA ASN A 120 -23.83 -4.05 -5.58
C ASN A 120 -23.65 -2.95 -6.64
N ASN A 121 -22.41 -2.51 -6.91
CA ASN A 121 -22.10 -1.47 -7.88
C ASN A 121 -22.18 -1.97 -9.33
N CYS A 122 -21.58 -3.13 -9.64
CA CYS A 122 -21.41 -3.58 -11.03
C CYS A 122 -22.03 -4.97 -11.33
N GLY A 123 -22.57 -5.66 -10.32
CA GLY A 123 -23.15 -7.00 -10.46
C GLY A 123 -22.13 -8.13 -10.63
N ALA A 124 -20.83 -7.88 -10.43
CA ALA A 124 -19.77 -8.89 -10.47
C ALA A 124 -20.02 -10.00 -9.45
N HIS A 125 -19.92 -11.26 -9.88
CA HIS A 125 -20.03 -12.42 -8.96
C HIS A 125 -18.86 -12.42 -8.00
N LEU A 126 -19.17 -12.55 -6.69
CA LEU A 126 -18.17 -12.63 -5.64
C LEU A 126 -18.06 -14.05 -5.07
N GLY A 127 -19.16 -14.72 -4.86
CA GLY A 127 -19.24 -16.03 -4.21
C GLY A 127 -20.62 -16.27 -3.61
N HIS A 128 -20.65 -16.84 -2.39
CA HIS A 128 -21.88 -17.16 -1.68
C HIS A 128 -21.81 -16.79 -0.21
N VAL A 129 -22.96 -16.51 0.39
CA VAL A 129 -23.08 -16.28 1.84
C VAL A 129 -23.75 -17.48 2.51
N PHE A 130 -23.22 -17.83 3.67
CA PHE A 130 -23.69 -18.89 4.56
C PHE A 130 -24.01 -18.30 5.93
N LEU A 131 -25.10 -18.75 6.57
CA LEU A 131 -25.57 -18.22 7.85
C LEU A 131 -25.65 -19.33 8.88
N GLY A 132 -25.35 -19.02 10.14
CA GLY A 132 -25.56 -19.93 11.27
C GLY A 132 -24.52 -21.05 11.38
N GLU A 133 -23.34 -20.92 10.76
CA GLU A 133 -22.28 -21.93 10.81
C GLU A 133 -21.42 -21.87 12.11
N GLY A 134 -21.54 -20.82 12.90
CA GLY A 134 -20.89 -20.72 14.22
C GLY A 134 -19.43 -20.30 14.23
N PHE A 135 -18.86 -19.83 13.11
CA PHE A 135 -17.45 -19.41 13.04
C PHE A 135 -17.18 -18.12 13.81
N THR A 136 -18.11 -17.16 13.74
CA THR A 136 -18.00 -15.87 14.42
C THR A 136 -19.30 -15.49 15.12
N PRO A 137 -19.29 -14.51 16.05
CA PRO A 137 -20.53 -14.01 16.70
C PRO A 137 -21.56 -13.45 15.69
N LYS A 138 -21.13 -12.94 14.54
CA LYS A 138 -22.01 -12.41 13.49
C LYS A 138 -22.79 -13.50 12.75
N GLN A 139 -22.44 -14.78 12.95
CA GLN A 139 -23.12 -15.94 12.33
C GLN A 139 -23.27 -15.83 10.82
N THR A 140 -22.37 -15.10 10.17
CA THR A 140 -22.35 -14.86 8.73
C THR A 140 -20.96 -15.22 8.18
N ARG A 141 -20.94 -15.90 7.04
CA ARG A 141 -19.72 -16.15 6.29
C ARG A 141 -19.95 -15.86 4.82
N HIS A 142 -19.35 -14.79 4.33
CA HIS A 142 -19.19 -14.53 2.91
C HIS A 142 -17.99 -15.36 2.43
N CYS A 143 -18.23 -16.40 1.64
CA CYS A 143 -17.21 -17.21 0.98
C CYS A 143 -16.95 -16.61 -0.40
N VAL A 144 -15.79 -15.96 -0.55
CA VAL A 144 -15.51 -15.09 -1.70
C VAL A 144 -14.38 -15.65 -2.55
N ASN A 145 -14.54 -15.66 -3.88
CA ASN A 145 -13.45 -16.00 -4.79
C ASN A 145 -12.34 -14.94 -4.72
N SER A 146 -11.10 -15.31 -4.45
CA SER A 146 -9.96 -14.38 -4.45
C SER A 146 -9.85 -13.60 -5.74
N ILE A 147 -10.05 -14.26 -6.87
CA ILE A 147 -9.96 -13.69 -8.22
C ILE A 147 -11.00 -12.58 -8.47
N SER A 148 -12.09 -12.53 -7.68
CA SER A 148 -13.10 -11.47 -7.73
C SER A 148 -12.72 -10.23 -6.94
N LEU A 149 -11.59 -10.27 -6.23
CA LEU A 149 -11.11 -9.23 -5.32
C LEU A 149 -9.83 -8.58 -5.84
N LYS A 150 -9.59 -7.35 -5.38
CA LYS A 150 -8.33 -6.62 -5.45
C LYS A 150 -8.06 -6.08 -4.05
N PHE A 151 -6.94 -6.45 -3.47
CA PHE A 151 -6.59 -5.97 -2.14
C PHE A 151 -5.74 -4.69 -2.22
N VAL A 152 -6.07 -3.71 -1.38
CA VAL A 152 -5.29 -2.48 -1.19
C VAL A 152 -4.93 -2.39 0.28
N PRO A 153 -3.64 -2.47 0.63
CA PRO A 153 -3.18 -2.27 2.00
C PRO A 153 -3.58 -0.90 2.54
N GLU A 154 -3.91 -0.83 3.83
CA GLU A 154 -4.10 0.44 4.50
C GLU A 154 -2.78 1.22 4.54
N LYS A 155 -2.82 2.49 4.16
CA LYS A 155 -1.68 3.37 4.33
C LYS A 155 -1.57 3.73 5.81
N LYS A 156 -0.45 3.40 6.43
CA LYS A 156 -0.12 3.92 7.77
C LYS A 156 0.06 5.43 7.63
N GLU A 157 -0.83 6.23 8.20
CA GLU A 157 -0.63 7.68 8.26
C GLU A 157 0.44 8.02 9.31
N GLY A 158 1.35 8.94 8.97
CA GLY A 158 2.41 9.41 9.83
C GLY A 158 3.79 8.85 9.51
N LEU A 159 4.69 8.96 10.47
CA LEU A 159 6.07 8.49 10.30
C LEU A 159 6.15 6.97 10.42
N THR A 160 6.83 6.33 9.48
CA THR A 160 7.15 4.91 9.51
C THR A 160 8.63 4.68 9.23
N THR A 161 9.14 3.50 9.58
CA THR A 161 10.56 3.16 9.49
C THR A 161 10.76 1.95 8.60
N ALA A 162 11.75 2.00 7.71
CA ALA A 162 12.20 0.89 6.89
C ALA A 162 13.70 0.68 7.01
N TYR A 163 14.19 -0.53 6.71
CA TYR A 163 15.59 -0.93 6.88
C TYR A 163 16.14 -1.55 5.60
N PHE A 164 17.23 -0.97 5.09
CA PHE A 164 17.84 -1.36 3.83
C PHE A 164 19.35 -1.58 3.97
N ALA A 165 19.84 -2.71 3.48
CA ALA A 165 21.26 -3.01 3.35
C ALA A 165 21.58 -3.16 1.87
N SER A 166 22.41 -2.29 1.31
CA SER A 166 22.77 -2.27 -0.11
C SER A 166 24.28 -2.04 -0.33
N GLY A 167 25.12 -2.62 0.51
CA GLY A 167 26.55 -2.40 0.52
C GLY A 167 26.98 -1.42 1.61
N CYS A 168 27.98 -0.59 1.35
CA CYS A 168 28.42 0.44 2.27
C CYS A 168 27.26 1.38 2.63
N PHE A 169 26.90 1.42 3.91
CA PHE A 169 25.75 2.19 4.42
C PHE A 169 25.87 3.70 4.20
N TRP A 170 27.09 4.26 4.01
CA TRP A 170 27.26 5.67 3.65
C TRP A 170 26.64 6.00 2.30
N GLY A 171 26.80 5.09 1.31
CA GLY A 171 26.21 5.26 -0.01
C GLY A 171 24.71 5.07 -0.01
N THR A 172 24.22 4.07 0.75
CA THR A 172 22.79 3.84 0.95
C THR A 172 22.12 5.07 1.58
N GLU A 173 22.68 5.56 2.71
CA GLU A 173 22.16 6.74 3.41
C GLU A 173 22.11 7.97 2.50
N TYR A 174 23.15 8.22 1.71
CA TYR A 174 23.24 9.38 0.82
C TYR A 174 22.03 9.51 -0.12
N PHE A 175 21.57 8.40 -0.68
CA PHE A 175 20.43 8.42 -1.58
C PHE A 175 19.09 8.53 -0.83
N PHE A 176 18.94 7.81 0.27
CA PHE A 176 17.69 7.84 1.02
C PHE A 176 17.44 9.18 1.70
N MET A 177 18.45 9.82 2.29
CA MET A 177 18.27 11.12 2.94
C MET A 177 17.84 12.24 1.97
N LYS A 178 18.03 12.05 0.66
CA LYS A 178 17.60 12.99 -0.39
C LYS A 178 16.26 12.64 -1.02
N ALA A 179 15.67 11.51 -0.64
CA ALA A 179 14.40 11.07 -1.19
C ALA A 179 13.24 11.91 -0.64
N PRO A 180 12.26 12.27 -1.50
CA PRO A 180 11.06 12.98 -1.04
C PRO A 180 10.34 12.20 0.07
N GLY A 181 9.89 12.92 1.09
CA GLY A 181 9.15 12.34 2.22
C GLY A 181 10.02 11.68 3.29
N VAL A 182 11.32 11.45 3.07
CA VAL A 182 12.23 10.98 4.11
C VAL A 182 12.52 12.11 5.09
N LYS A 183 12.35 11.82 6.39
CA LYS A 183 12.49 12.77 7.49
C LYS A 183 13.78 12.58 8.27
N GLN A 184 14.26 11.33 8.35
CA GLN A 184 15.47 10.97 9.08
C GLN A 184 16.09 9.71 8.49
N THR A 185 17.41 9.64 8.52
CA THR A 185 18.19 8.41 8.28
C THR A 185 19.15 8.16 9.42
N SER A 186 19.51 6.91 9.63
CA SER A 186 20.58 6.49 10.53
C SER A 186 21.29 5.29 9.93
N VAL A 187 22.60 5.20 10.05
CA VAL A 187 23.36 4.03 9.62
C VAL A 187 23.77 3.17 10.82
N GLY A 188 23.79 1.86 10.60
CA GLY A 188 24.05 0.89 11.66
C GLY A 188 24.15 -0.54 11.17
N PHE A 189 23.79 -1.49 12.02
CA PHE A 189 23.98 -2.91 11.80
C PHE A 189 22.70 -3.68 12.15
N MET A 190 22.33 -4.66 11.31
CA MET A 190 21.16 -5.51 11.55
C MET A 190 21.38 -6.94 11.04
N GLY A 191 20.64 -7.88 11.60
CA GLY A 191 20.52 -9.27 11.09
C GLY A 191 21.61 -10.23 11.55
N GLY A 192 22.56 -9.79 12.39
CA GLY A 192 23.60 -10.60 12.99
C GLY A 192 23.23 -11.15 14.37
N HIS A 193 24.22 -11.75 15.04
CA HIS A 193 24.05 -12.44 16.32
C HIS A 193 24.87 -11.82 17.47
N VAL A 194 25.57 -10.72 17.23
CA VAL A 194 26.34 -9.98 18.24
C VAL A 194 25.52 -8.78 18.68
N ASP A 195 25.30 -8.66 19.99
CA ASP A 195 24.59 -7.52 20.55
C ASP A 195 25.50 -6.30 20.61
N ASN A 196 24.97 -5.14 20.23
CA ASN A 196 25.67 -3.85 20.23
C ASN A 196 27.07 -3.91 19.61
N PRO A 197 27.22 -4.38 18.35
CA PRO A 197 28.50 -4.54 17.71
C PRO A 197 29.15 -3.18 17.42
N THR A 198 30.49 -3.10 17.53
CA THR A 198 31.25 -1.96 16.98
C THR A 198 31.48 -2.16 15.46
N TYR A 199 31.82 -1.08 14.77
CA TYR A 199 32.18 -1.14 13.35
C TYR A 199 33.36 -2.10 13.10
N GLU A 200 34.41 -2.06 13.94
CA GLU A 200 35.58 -2.94 13.82
C GLU A 200 35.18 -4.42 13.94
N GLN A 201 34.25 -4.75 14.85
CA GLN A 201 33.75 -6.12 15.00
C GLN A 201 33.02 -6.58 13.73
N VAL A 202 32.16 -5.73 13.13
CA VAL A 202 31.46 -6.05 11.88
C VAL A 202 32.44 -6.23 10.73
N CYS A 203 33.49 -5.42 10.66
CA CYS A 203 34.57 -5.54 9.68
C CYS A 203 35.37 -6.85 9.79
N GLN A 204 35.36 -7.54 10.95
CA GLN A 204 35.94 -8.87 11.10
C GLN A 204 35.13 -9.98 10.39
N LYS A 205 33.94 -9.64 9.84
CA LYS A 205 33.07 -10.51 9.00
C LYS A 205 32.51 -11.75 9.71
N ASN A 206 32.49 -11.78 11.03
CA ASN A 206 32.04 -12.93 11.85
C ASN A 206 30.83 -12.61 12.72
N THR A 207 30.29 -11.40 12.69
CA THR A 207 29.12 -10.99 13.49
C THR A 207 27.79 -11.38 12.86
N GLY A 208 27.78 -11.66 11.55
CA GLY A 208 26.56 -11.90 10.76
C GLY A 208 25.74 -10.66 10.46
N HIS A 209 26.14 -9.48 10.96
CA HIS A 209 25.47 -8.22 10.67
C HIS A 209 25.74 -7.73 9.26
N LEU A 210 24.71 -7.06 8.68
CA LEU A 210 24.84 -6.25 7.49
C LEU A 210 24.93 -4.78 7.85
N GLU A 211 25.70 -4.02 7.08
CA GLU A 211 25.64 -2.56 7.10
C GLU A 211 24.26 -2.13 6.60
N THR A 212 23.49 -1.51 7.48
CA THR A 212 22.07 -1.24 7.27
C THR A 212 21.76 0.24 7.48
N THR A 213 20.92 0.80 6.64
CA THR A 213 20.37 2.14 6.79
C THR A 213 18.93 2.03 7.29
N GLU A 214 18.66 2.66 8.43
CA GLU A 214 17.32 2.96 8.93
C GLU A 214 16.82 4.21 8.22
N VAL A 215 15.59 4.15 7.68
CA VAL A 215 14.95 5.24 6.94
C VAL A 215 13.61 5.54 7.55
N VAL A 216 13.45 6.72 8.16
CA VAL A 216 12.17 7.21 8.68
C VAL A 216 11.55 8.14 7.65
N PHE A 217 10.35 7.84 7.20
CA PHE A 217 9.65 8.61 6.16
C PHE A 217 8.18 8.87 6.50
N ASP A 218 7.63 9.92 5.93
CA ASP A 218 6.24 10.32 6.10
C ASP A 218 5.37 9.66 5.03
N THR A 219 4.44 8.83 5.46
CA THR A 219 3.55 8.10 4.55
C THR A 219 2.51 8.99 3.86
N ALA A 220 2.35 10.23 4.31
CA ALA A 220 1.56 11.24 3.58
C ALA A 220 2.30 11.79 2.34
N GLU A 221 3.64 11.76 2.34
CA GLU A 221 4.47 12.33 1.27
C GLU A 221 5.06 11.26 0.34
N THR A 222 5.31 10.04 0.87
CA THR A 222 5.91 8.93 0.11
C THR A 222 5.37 7.59 0.59
N SER A 223 5.90 6.47 0.08
CA SER A 223 5.46 5.14 0.46
C SER A 223 6.65 4.18 0.61
N TYR A 224 6.44 3.07 1.34
CA TYR A 224 7.41 1.98 1.41
C TYR A 224 7.75 1.44 0.01
N GLU A 225 6.78 1.40 -0.91
CA GLU A 225 6.97 0.98 -2.30
C GLU A 225 7.97 1.89 -3.03
N GLU A 226 7.90 3.22 -2.85
CA GLU A 226 8.86 4.15 -3.43
C GLU A 226 10.27 3.98 -2.81
N MET A 227 10.35 3.67 -1.51
CA MET A 227 11.63 3.35 -0.86
C MET A 227 12.25 2.06 -1.44
N VAL A 228 11.44 1.02 -1.68
CA VAL A 228 11.90 -0.23 -2.31
C VAL A 228 12.37 -0.01 -3.75
N LYS A 229 11.69 0.82 -4.54
CA LYS A 229 12.17 1.20 -5.88
C LYS A 229 13.53 1.91 -5.82
N LEU A 230 13.64 2.93 -4.96
CA LEU A 230 14.89 3.66 -4.77
C LEU A 230 16.04 2.75 -4.35
N PHE A 231 15.77 1.78 -3.45
CA PHE A 231 16.74 0.78 -3.06
C PHE A 231 17.32 0.04 -4.27
N PHE A 232 16.48 -0.51 -5.15
CA PHE A 232 16.93 -1.23 -6.34
C PHE A 232 17.55 -0.31 -7.40
N GLU A 233 17.17 0.94 -7.46
CA GLU A 233 17.69 1.92 -8.44
C GLU A 233 19.06 2.53 -8.05
N THR A 234 19.55 2.26 -6.81
CA THR A 234 20.77 2.93 -6.30
C THR A 234 21.96 2.02 -6.10
N HIS A 235 21.83 0.70 -6.29
CA HIS A 235 22.94 -0.26 -6.13
C HIS A 235 22.83 -1.42 -7.14
N ASP A 236 23.86 -2.24 -7.23
CA ASP A 236 23.85 -3.46 -8.03
C ASP A 236 23.26 -4.62 -7.21
N PHE A 237 21.95 -4.80 -7.31
CA PHE A 237 21.20 -5.86 -6.65
C PHE A 237 21.49 -7.28 -7.21
N THR A 238 22.35 -7.41 -8.21
CA THR A 238 22.75 -8.70 -8.79
C THR A 238 24.08 -9.22 -8.23
N GLN A 239 24.84 -8.38 -7.53
CA GLN A 239 26.13 -8.77 -6.96
C GLN A 239 25.93 -9.63 -5.71
N THR A 240 26.60 -10.78 -5.65
CA THR A 240 26.40 -11.81 -4.61
C THR A 240 27.38 -11.80 -3.47
N ASN A 241 28.46 -11.01 -3.56
CA ASN A 241 29.59 -11.04 -2.62
C ASN A 241 29.91 -9.67 -1.98
N GLY A 242 29.05 -8.67 -2.21
CA GLY A 242 29.26 -7.30 -1.73
C GLY A 242 28.56 -6.28 -2.62
N GLN A 243 29.10 -5.05 -2.70
CA GLN A 243 28.57 -3.97 -3.52
C GLN A 243 29.71 -3.16 -4.12
N GLY A 244 29.79 -3.16 -5.48
CA GLY A 244 30.90 -2.52 -6.17
C GLY A 244 32.26 -3.07 -5.69
N PRO A 245 33.20 -2.23 -5.26
CA PRO A 245 34.52 -2.65 -4.76
C PRO A 245 34.48 -3.18 -3.31
N ASP A 246 33.38 -2.94 -2.57
CA ASP A 246 33.25 -3.34 -1.17
C ASP A 246 32.84 -4.81 -1.08
N ILE A 247 33.81 -5.69 -0.80
CA ILE A 247 33.62 -7.15 -0.79
C ILE A 247 33.57 -7.70 0.63
N GLY A 248 32.49 -8.34 0.97
CA GLY A 248 32.30 -8.99 2.27
C GLY A 248 30.84 -9.24 2.62
N PRO A 249 30.58 -10.16 3.57
CA PRO A 249 29.22 -10.51 3.97
C PRO A 249 28.43 -9.33 4.55
N GLN A 250 29.10 -8.35 5.17
CA GLN A 250 28.45 -7.14 5.73
C GLN A 250 27.91 -6.19 4.65
N TYR A 251 28.35 -6.34 3.39
CA TYR A 251 27.95 -5.50 2.25
C TYR A 251 26.93 -6.16 1.32
N LEU A 252 26.30 -7.24 1.75
CA LEU A 252 25.30 -7.93 0.94
C LEU A 252 23.99 -7.14 0.85
N SER A 253 23.30 -7.28 -0.29
CA SER A 253 22.00 -6.67 -0.53
C SER A 253 20.90 -7.38 0.27
N CYS A 254 20.14 -6.63 1.07
CA CYS A 254 19.04 -7.14 1.88
C CYS A 254 17.97 -6.08 2.16
N ILE A 255 16.72 -6.45 2.11
CA ILE A 255 15.60 -5.68 2.66
C ILE A 255 15.15 -6.38 3.94
N PHE A 256 15.14 -5.65 5.06
CA PHE A 256 14.61 -6.12 6.32
C PHE A 256 13.16 -5.64 6.47
N TYR A 257 12.21 -6.55 6.38
CA TYR A 257 10.78 -6.23 6.46
C TYR A 257 10.26 -6.31 7.90
N SER A 258 9.43 -5.36 8.29
CA SER A 258 8.81 -5.28 9.62
C SER A 258 7.47 -6.00 9.70
N ASP A 259 6.79 -6.17 8.57
CA ASP A 259 5.49 -6.83 8.50
C ASP A 259 5.28 -7.58 7.16
N PRO A 260 4.21 -8.40 7.05
CA PRO A 260 3.90 -9.14 5.82
C PRO A 260 3.61 -8.26 4.59
N ALA A 261 3.11 -7.02 4.78
CA ALA A 261 2.84 -6.10 3.67
C ALA A 261 4.14 -5.59 3.05
N GLU A 262 5.10 -5.18 3.89
CA GLU A 262 6.44 -4.80 3.45
C GLU A 262 7.14 -5.93 2.70
N LYS A 263 7.04 -7.18 3.24
CA LYS A 263 7.57 -8.37 2.57
C LYS A 263 6.94 -8.57 1.18
N ALA A 264 5.62 -8.45 1.09
CA ALA A 264 4.91 -8.63 -0.17
C ALA A 264 5.30 -7.58 -1.21
N ILE A 265 5.45 -6.31 -0.80
CA ILE A 265 5.92 -5.23 -1.68
C ILE A 265 7.36 -5.50 -2.15
N ALA A 266 8.27 -5.84 -1.25
CA ALA A 266 9.66 -6.13 -1.60
C ALA A 266 9.76 -7.35 -2.55
N GLN A 267 9.00 -8.42 -2.30
CA GLN A 267 8.95 -9.60 -3.16
C GLN A 267 8.41 -9.26 -4.55
N LYS A 268 7.33 -8.47 -4.66
CA LYS A 268 6.78 -7.99 -5.94
C LYS A 268 7.87 -7.37 -6.83
N TYR A 269 8.73 -6.52 -6.24
CA TYR A 269 9.80 -5.87 -7.02
C TYR A 269 10.94 -6.82 -7.38
N ILE A 270 11.26 -7.80 -6.54
CA ILE A 270 12.18 -8.89 -6.90
C ILE A 270 11.63 -9.69 -8.09
N ASP A 271 10.34 -10.01 -8.07
CA ASP A 271 9.69 -10.77 -9.14
C ASP A 271 9.69 -9.98 -10.46
N ILE A 272 9.34 -8.69 -10.43
CA ILE A 272 9.41 -7.79 -11.60
C ILE A 272 10.83 -7.74 -12.19
N LEU A 273 11.86 -7.63 -11.35
CA LEU A 273 13.24 -7.62 -11.81
C LEU A 273 13.66 -8.96 -12.41
N THR A 274 13.21 -10.07 -11.81
CA THR A 274 13.46 -11.42 -12.30
C THR A 274 12.79 -11.65 -13.66
N GLU A 275 11.56 -11.18 -13.84
CA GLU A 275 10.84 -11.20 -15.13
C GLU A 275 11.54 -10.35 -16.19
N LYS A 276 12.18 -9.24 -15.82
CA LYS A 276 13.05 -8.45 -16.69
C LYS A 276 14.40 -9.14 -17.02
N GLY A 277 14.66 -10.33 -16.47
CA GLY A 277 15.85 -11.12 -16.76
C GLY A 277 17.05 -10.90 -15.83
N TYR A 278 16.88 -10.14 -14.75
CA TYR A 278 17.95 -9.95 -13.75
C TYR A 278 18.08 -11.16 -12.82
N ARG A 279 19.30 -11.48 -12.40
CA ARG A 279 19.57 -12.41 -11.30
C ARG A 279 19.61 -11.62 -10.00
N VAL A 280 18.48 -11.48 -9.34
CA VAL A 280 18.38 -10.71 -8.10
C VAL A 280 19.05 -11.47 -6.95
N ALA A 281 20.09 -10.87 -6.34
CA ALA A 281 20.82 -11.41 -5.18
C ALA A 281 20.29 -10.85 -3.83
N THR A 282 19.37 -9.89 -3.88
CA THR A 282 18.80 -9.27 -2.68
C THR A 282 18.06 -10.28 -1.82
N MET A 283 18.41 -10.34 -0.55
CA MET A 283 17.74 -11.16 0.46
C MET A 283 16.53 -10.43 1.04
N LEU A 284 15.49 -11.19 1.43
CA LEU A 284 14.41 -10.69 2.30
C LEU A 284 14.53 -11.36 3.66
N LYS A 285 14.71 -10.55 4.71
CA LYS A 285 14.78 -11.03 6.10
C LYS A 285 13.81 -10.27 6.99
N PRO A 286 13.26 -10.89 8.05
CA PRO A 286 12.52 -10.14 9.05
C PRO A 286 13.45 -9.12 9.72
N ALA A 287 12.92 -7.93 10.02
CA ALA A 287 13.65 -6.93 10.80
C ALA A 287 13.93 -7.46 12.20
N SER A 288 15.11 -7.13 12.70
CA SER A 288 15.58 -7.44 14.06
C SER A 288 16.07 -6.17 14.74
N THR A 289 16.75 -6.28 15.86
CA THR A 289 17.32 -5.10 16.52
C THR A 289 18.29 -4.38 15.59
N PHE A 290 18.01 -3.09 15.38
CA PHE A 290 18.94 -2.18 14.69
C PHE A 290 19.93 -1.60 15.70
N TRP A 291 21.20 -1.80 15.45
CA TRP A 291 22.30 -1.27 16.24
C TRP A 291 22.91 -0.09 15.50
N LYS A 292 22.63 1.13 16.00
CA LYS A 292 23.16 2.35 15.39
C LYS A 292 24.69 2.35 15.43
N ALA A 293 25.32 2.64 14.30
CA ALA A 293 26.78 2.81 14.22
C ALA A 293 27.20 4.14 14.86
N GLU A 294 28.50 4.25 15.12
CA GLU A 294 29.13 5.40 15.76
C GLU A 294 28.85 6.70 15.00
N ASP A 295 28.84 7.84 15.69
CA ASP A 295 28.40 9.13 15.15
C ASP A 295 29.20 9.59 13.92
N TYR A 296 30.48 9.21 13.80
CA TYR A 296 31.31 9.59 12.65
C TYR A 296 30.91 8.87 11.35
N HIS A 297 30.06 7.85 11.40
CA HIS A 297 29.48 7.19 10.24
C HIS A 297 28.21 7.87 9.72
N GLN A 298 27.49 8.59 10.57
CA GLN A 298 26.20 9.21 10.22
C GLN A 298 26.42 10.34 9.20
N GLN A 299 25.62 10.38 8.16
CA GLN A 299 25.63 11.43 7.13
C GLN A 299 27.01 11.69 6.50
N TYR A 300 27.79 10.62 6.32
CA TYR A 300 29.22 10.68 5.96
C TYR A 300 29.47 11.55 4.72
N TYR A 301 28.73 11.36 3.63
CA TYR A 301 28.94 12.09 2.38
C TYR A 301 28.50 13.56 2.45
N GLU A 302 27.53 13.91 3.32
CA GLU A 302 27.19 15.32 3.57
C GLU A 302 28.35 16.05 4.25
N TYR A 303 28.96 15.46 5.28
CA TYR A 303 30.11 16.07 5.94
C TYR A 303 31.35 16.14 5.05
N LYS A 304 31.56 15.14 4.20
CA LYS A 304 32.71 15.10 3.30
C LYS A 304 32.53 15.96 2.06
N GLY A 305 31.32 16.33 1.66
CA GLY A 305 31.05 17.07 0.44
C GLY A 305 31.42 16.31 -0.83
N THR A 306 31.36 14.96 -0.81
CA THR A 306 31.72 14.09 -1.94
C THR A 306 30.53 13.19 -2.33
N LEU A 307 30.66 12.50 -3.46
CA LEU A 307 29.65 11.55 -3.94
C LEU A 307 30.06 10.11 -3.60
N PRO A 308 29.07 9.21 -3.40
CA PRO A 308 29.34 7.79 -3.25
C PRO A 308 30.08 7.20 -4.43
N TYR A 309 31.07 6.35 -4.18
CA TYR A 309 31.83 5.67 -5.22
C TYR A 309 31.30 4.28 -5.55
N CYS A 310 30.57 3.65 -4.60
CA CYS A 310 30.04 2.29 -4.73
C CYS A 310 28.55 2.25 -5.07
N HIS A 311 27.87 3.38 -5.12
CA HIS A 311 26.44 3.50 -5.43
C HIS A 311 26.20 4.48 -6.58
N LYS A 312 25.24 4.14 -7.44
CA LYS A 312 24.86 4.98 -8.58
C LYS A 312 23.37 4.83 -8.84
N TYR A 313 22.66 5.95 -8.96
CA TYR A 313 21.27 5.93 -9.37
C TYR A 313 21.14 5.50 -10.84
N THR A 314 20.27 4.53 -11.08
CA THR A 314 19.91 4.06 -12.43
C THR A 314 18.40 3.82 -12.45
N LYS A 315 17.66 4.60 -13.27
CA LYS A 315 16.20 4.45 -13.40
C LYS A 315 15.85 3.06 -13.95
N ILE A 316 14.98 2.34 -13.23
CA ILE A 316 14.57 0.97 -13.58
C ILE A 316 13.03 0.86 -13.65
N PHE A 317 12.32 1.58 -12.77
CA PHE A 317 10.86 1.55 -12.63
C PHE A 317 10.17 2.82 -13.09
#